data_47088a02ac70f6f069b34b826910cfb8
#
_entry.id   47088a02ac70f6f069b34b826910cfb8
#
_cell.length_a   1.000
_cell.length_b   1.000
_cell.length_c   1.000
_cell.angle_alpha   90.00
_cell.angle_beta   90.00
_cell.angle_gamma   90.00
#
_symmetry.space_group_name_H-M   'P 1'
#
loop_
_entity.id
_entity.type
_entity.pdbx_description
1 polymer ?
#
loop_
_entity_poly.entity_id
_entity_poly.type
_entity_poly.pdbx_seq_one_letter_code
_entity_poly.pdbx_strand_id
1 'polypeptide(L)'
;MEFKKIAIIGAGAVGSYIFWGLSQKDDIDLSVIASGERKTRIETEGLLINDKIYMPVVKTPDEAAGADFVIVAVKYNALPSAVQDIKEIVDGHTVVISLMNGVDSEEVIAAEIGDKHVVPALIKVASERKQNRVYFDPESTIGIVYGEKDGKSTERTRAIERLFEGTGLHYRETDVILSEIWSKFRLNVGNNLPQAMLGVGVGTYGDSEHVAAIREGLVKELDAIAKAKGIDISLADPSSTRGSKVFKRARYSTLQDLDAKRHTEIDMFSGALIRMGKQLGIPTPYNEFTFHMIKALEEKNDGNFEYS
;
A
#
# COMPACT_ATOMS: atom_id res chain seq x y z
N MET A 1 4.03 26.35 1.34
CA MET A 1 3.34 25.37 2.19
C MET A 1 4.35 24.68 3.09
N GLU A 2 4.05 24.49 4.35
CA GLU A 2 4.87 23.77 5.33
C GLU A 2 3.96 22.82 6.12
N PHE A 3 4.42 21.61 6.37
CA PHE A 3 3.65 20.62 7.13
C PHE A 3 4.17 20.56 8.57
N LYS A 4 3.35 20.93 9.53
CA LYS A 4 3.66 20.87 10.95
C LYS A 4 2.82 19.85 11.71
N LYS A 5 1.54 19.70 11.36
CA LYS A 5 0.63 18.72 11.97
C LYS A 5 0.48 17.51 11.06
N ILE A 6 1.04 16.37 11.48
CA ILE A 6 1.10 15.16 10.66
C ILE A 6 0.28 14.05 11.31
N ALA A 7 -0.64 13.47 10.55
CA ALA A 7 -1.50 12.37 10.99
C ALA A 7 -1.20 11.09 10.20
N ILE A 8 -0.90 9.99 10.89
CA ILE A 8 -0.69 8.67 10.28
C ILE A 8 -1.89 7.78 10.60
N ILE A 9 -2.65 7.40 9.57
CA ILE A 9 -3.75 6.46 9.69
C ILE A 9 -3.24 5.06 9.33
N GLY A 10 -3.10 4.20 10.34
CA GLY A 10 -2.58 2.85 10.20
C GLY A 10 -1.15 2.68 10.67
N ALA A 11 -0.98 2.07 11.85
CA ALA A 11 0.32 1.72 12.45
C ALA A 11 0.70 0.24 12.18
N GLY A 12 0.55 -0.19 10.91
CA GLY A 12 1.05 -1.47 10.40
C GLY A 12 2.53 -1.38 10.02
N ALA A 13 3.00 -2.32 9.19
CA ALA A 13 4.40 -2.35 8.75
C ALA A 13 4.82 -1.04 8.05
N VAL A 14 4.02 -0.58 7.10
CA VAL A 14 4.26 0.69 6.36
C VAL A 14 4.16 1.89 7.30
N GLY A 15 3.06 2.03 8.05
CA GLY A 15 2.88 3.17 8.95
C GLY A 15 3.95 3.25 10.05
N SER A 16 4.46 2.10 10.52
CA SER A 16 5.56 2.06 11.47
C SER A 16 6.89 2.55 10.86
N TYR A 17 7.16 2.22 9.59
CA TYR A 17 8.33 2.75 8.88
C TYR A 17 8.26 4.28 8.74
N ILE A 18 7.09 4.80 8.35
CA ILE A 18 6.88 6.24 8.24
C ILE A 18 7.00 6.93 9.61
N PHE A 19 6.36 6.36 10.64
CA PHE A 19 6.44 6.90 11.99
C PHE A 19 7.89 6.93 12.49
N TRP A 20 8.65 5.85 12.27
CA TRP A 20 10.06 5.78 12.64
C TRP A 20 10.90 6.93 12.04
N GLY A 21 10.73 7.18 10.75
CA GLY A 21 11.44 8.28 10.11
C GLY A 21 11.01 9.66 10.61
N LEU A 22 9.70 9.94 10.59
CA LEU A 22 9.19 11.25 11.01
C LEU A 22 9.42 11.55 12.48
N SER A 23 9.52 10.52 13.34
CA SER A 23 9.86 10.69 14.75
C SER A 23 11.29 11.21 15.03
N GLN A 24 12.11 11.36 13.98
CA GLN A 24 13.42 12.00 14.06
C GLN A 24 13.34 13.55 14.03
N LYS A 25 12.16 14.11 13.73
CA LYS A 25 11.94 15.56 13.69
C LYS A 25 11.29 16.04 14.98
N ASP A 26 11.89 17.07 15.58
CA ASP A 26 11.39 17.68 16.83
C ASP A 26 10.45 18.87 16.56
N ASP A 27 10.34 19.32 15.33
CA ASP A 27 9.62 20.55 14.92
C ASP A 27 8.24 20.27 14.31
N ILE A 28 7.73 19.04 14.41
CA ILE A 28 6.41 18.62 13.92
C ILE A 28 5.53 18.03 15.03
N ASP A 29 4.22 18.22 14.92
CA ASP A 29 3.21 17.51 15.72
C ASP A 29 2.82 16.22 15.02
N LEU A 30 3.54 15.14 15.31
CA LEU A 30 3.34 13.82 14.71
C LEU A 30 2.39 12.98 15.55
N SER A 31 1.30 12.51 14.98
CA SER A 31 0.34 11.66 15.65
C SER A 31 -0.03 10.40 14.84
N VAL A 32 -0.37 9.33 15.56
CA VAL A 32 -0.99 8.12 15.02
C VAL A 32 -2.48 8.19 15.29
N ILE A 33 -3.30 7.99 14.27
CA ILE A 33 -4.74 8.06 14.40
C ILE A 33 -5.30 6.69 14.79
N ALA A 34 -5.99 6.67 15.92
CA ALA A 34 -6.68 5.49 16.42
C ALA A 34 -7.79 5.88 17.39
N SER A 35 -8.80 5.00 17.52
CA SER A 35 -9.92 5.15 18.46
C SER A 35 -10.13 3.87 19.27
N GLY A 36 -10.88 3.96 20.37
CA GLY A 36 -11.28 2.84 21.21
C GLY A 36 -10.09 2.01 21.72
N GLU A 37 -10.26 0.68 21.74
CA GLU A 37 -9.25 -0.26 22.25
C GLU A 37 -7.90 -0.15 21.53
N ARG A 38 -7.91 0.21 20.23
CA ARG A 38 -6.69 0.39 19.47
C ARG A 38 -5.90 1.61 19.96
N LYS A 39 -6.56 2.72 20.29
CA LYS A 39 -5.94 3.90 20.90
C LYS A 39 -5.29 3.51 22.21
N THR A 40 -6.06 2.93 23.13
CA THR A 40 -5.58 2.48 24.45
C THR A 40 -4.37 1.56 24.35
N ARG A 41 -4.40 0.59 23.43
CA ARG A 41 -3.29 -0.34 23.23
C ARG A 41 -2.03 0.38 22.76
N ILE A 42 -2.13 1.27 21.79
CA ILE A 42 -0.94 1.99 21.25
C ILE A 42 -0.38 2.94 22.32
N GLU A 43 -1.23 3.61 23.10
CA GLU A 43 -0.81 4.47 24.21
C GLU A 43 -0.11 3.69 25.33
N THR A 44 -0.51 2.44 25.56
CA THR A 44 0.02 1.61 26.66
C THR A 44 1.27 0.82 26.25
N GLU A 45 1.24 0.20 25.05
CA GLU A 45 2.28 -0.72 24.59
C GLU A 45 3.28 -0.05 23.63
N GLY A 46 2.90 1.07 23.02
CA GLY A 46 3.68 1.73 21.98
C GLY A 46 3.71 0.95 20.66
N LEU A 47 4.62 1.38 19.81
CA LEU A 47 4.97 0.71 18.54
C LEU A 47 6.33 0.05 18.70
N LEU A 48 6.39 -1.27 18.56
CA LEU A 48 7.64 -2.02 18.64
C LEU A 48 8.28 -2.13 17.25
N ILE A 49 9.30 -1.32 17.00
CA ILE A 49 9.95 -1.17 15.69
C ILE A 49 11.44 -1.48 15.85
N ASN A 50 11.97 -2.44 15.10
CA ASN A 50 13.39 -2.82 15.13
C ASN A 50 13.97 -2.94 16.57
N ASP A 51 13.28 -3.69 17.44
CA ASP A 51 13.66 -3.93 18.84
C ASP A 51 13.57 -2.71 19.77
N LYS A 52 13.07 -1.57 19.30
CA LYS A 52 12.84 -0.37 20.11
C LYS A 52 11.34 -0.06 20.24
N ILE A 53 10.92 0.30 21.45
CA ILE A 53 9.54 0.76 21.69
C ILE A 53 9.50 2.27 21.47
N TYR A 54 8.56 2.70 20.64
CA TYR A 54 8.23 4.11 20.40
C TYR A 54 6.86 4.38 21.00
N MET A 55 6.73 5.47 21.74
CA MET A 55 5.48 5.92 22.33
C MET A 55 4.95 7.09 21.52
N PRO A 56 4.06 6.85 20.50
CA PRO A 56 3.52 7.92 19.69
C PRO A 56 2.49 8.73 20.48
N VAL A 57 2.30 9.98 20.09
CA VAL A 57 1.05 10.69 20.40
C VAL A 57 -0.06 10.03 19.61
N VAL A 58 -1.11 9.58 20.28
CA VAL A 58 -2.28 8.96 19.65
C VAL A 58 -3.46 9.91 19.74
N LYS A 59 -4.03 10.24 18.58
CA LYS A 59 -5.20 11.12 18.48
C LYS A 59 -6.39 10.38 17.87
N THR A 60 -7.59 10.75 18.26
CA THR A 60 -8.79 10.41 17.50
C THR A 60 -8.88 11.29 16.24
N PRO A 61 -9.70 10.94 15.22
CA PRO A 61 -9.84 11.76 14.02
C PRO A 61 -10.19 13.22 14.31
N ASP A 62 -11.15 13.48 15.22
CA ASP A 62 -11.56 14.81 15.65
C ASP A 62 -10.44 15.59 16.36
N GLU A 63 -9.62 14.94 17.20
CA GLU A 63 -8.43 15.52 17.83
C GLU A 63 -7.34 15.91 16.82
N ALA A 64 -7.34 15.27 15.63
CA ALA A 64 -6.41 15.54 14.55
C ALA A 64 -6.97 16.47 13.46
N ALA A 65 -8.17 17.03 13.65
CA ALA A 65 -8.80 17.93 12.69
C ALA A 65 -7.88 19.10 12.32
N GLY A 66 -7.82 19.42 11.02
CA GLY A 66 -6.92 20.44 10.48
C GLY A 66 -5.45 20.03 10.45
N ALA A 67 -5.16 18.73 10.33
CA ALA A 67 -3.81 18.28 10.02
C ALA A 67 -3.35 18.81 8.65
N ASP A 68 -2.08 19.21 8.57
CA ASP A 68 -1.49 19.69 7.30
C ASP A 68 -1.26 18.53 6.32
N PHE A 69 -0.88 17.36 6.87
CA PHE A 69 -0.54 16.19 6.07
C PHE A 69 -1.07 14.90 6.69
N VAL A 70 -1.78 14.11 5.89
CA VAL A 70 -2.33 12.82 6.28
C VAL A 70 -1.69 11.70 5.46
N ILE A 71 -1.17 10.69 6.13
CA ILE A 71 -0.55 9.51 5.52
C ILE A 71 -1.40 8.29 5.80
N VAL A 72 -1.93 7.66 4.76
CA VAL A 72 -2.81 6.49 4.86
C VAL A 72 -2.00 5.22 4.59
N ALA A 73 -1.92 4.35 5.60
CA ALA A 73 -1.14 3.11 5.58
C ALA A 73 -1.90 1.93 6.20
N VAL A 74 -3.17 1.80 5.88
CA VAL A 74 -4.05 0.72 6.35
C VAL A 74 -4.07 -0.46 5.36
N LYS A 75 -4.59 -1.62 5.79
CA LYS A 75 -4.98 -2.69 4.87
C LYS A 75 -6.26 -2.31 4.13
N TYR A 76 -6.45 -2.88 2.93
CA TYR A 76 -7.53 -2.51 2.03
C TYR A 76 -8.94 -2.66 2.64
N ASN A 77 -9.15 -3.70 3.44
CA ASN A 77 -10.42 -3.92 4.14
C ASN A 77 -10.76 -2.83 5.18
N ALA A 78 -9.75 -2.07 5.64
CA ALA A 78 -9.94 -0.96 6.56
C ALA A 78 -10.08 0.41 5.85
N LEU A 79 -9.92 0.47 4.53
CA LEU A 79 -10.02 1.72 3.77
C LEU A 79 -11.38 2.43 3.95
N PRO A 80 -12.54 1.74 3.93
CA PRO A 80 -13.83 2.42 4.14
C PRO A 80 -13.92 3.14 5.50
N SER A 81 -13.40 2.55 6.56
CA SER A 81 -13.33 3.19 7.89
C SER A 81 -12.31 4.33 7.89
N ALA A 82 -11.13 4.12 7.29
CA ALA A 82 -10.10 5.17 7.22
C ALA A 82 -10.58 6.40 6.44
N VAL A 83 -11.42 6.22 5.43
CA VAL A 83 -12.02 7.34 4.69
C VAL A 83 -12.92 8.19 5.60
N GLN A 84 -13.68 7.58 6.52
CA GLN A 84 -14.45 8.36 7.49
C GLN A 84 -13.54 9.16 8.43
N ASP A 85 -12.47 8.53 8.94
CA ASP A 85 -11.46 9.22 9.74
C ASP A 85 -10.83 10.40 8.97
N ILE A 86 -10.49 10.19 7.69
CA ILE A 86 -9.91 11.24 6.82
C ILE A 86 -10.88 12.41 6.67
N LYS A 87 -12.18 12.16 6.50
CA LYS A 87 -13.21 13.24 6.37
C LYS A 87 -13.28 14.13 7.61
N GLU A 88 -13.06 13.57 8.79
CA GLU A 88 -13.05 14.34 10.05
C GLU A 88 -11.77 15.16 10.21
N ILE A 89 -10.63 14.68 9.64
CA ILE A 89 -9.31 15.31 9.77
C ILE A 89 -9.12 16.43 8.76
N VAL A 90 -9.56 16.22 7.51
CA VAL A 90 -9.25 17.08 6.35
C VAL A 90 -9.96 18.40 6.42
N ASP A 91 -9.22 19.49 6.19
CA ASP A 91 -9.75 20.81 5.93
C ASP A 91 -9.26 21.39 4.58
N GLY A 92 -9.42 22.71 4.36
CA GLY A 92 -9.16 23.34 3.06
C GLY A 92 -7.70 23.25 2.57
N HIS A 93 -6.72 23.02 3.46
CA HIS A 93 -5.28 23.01 3.14
C HIS A 93 -4.62 21.63 3.28
N THR A 94 -5.30 20.66 3.87
CA THR A 94 -4.76 19.32 4.11
C THR A 94 -4.33 18.63 2.82
N VAL A 95 -3.16 18.01 2.83
CA VAL A 95 -2.67 17.12 1.79
C VAL A 95 -2.69 15.68 2.27
N VAL A 96 -3.14 14.75 1.43
CA VAL A 96 -3.26 13.32 1.75
C VAL A 96 -2.45 12.50 0.76
N ILE A 97 -1.66 11.56 1.27
CA ILE A 97 -1.04 10.50 0.46
C ILE A 97 -1.53 9.14 0.91
N SER A 98 -1.73 8.21 -0.04
CA SER A 98 -1.96 6.81 0.25
C SER A 98 -0.69 6.01 -0.02
N LEU A 99 -0.22 5.27 0.98
CA LEU A 99 0.91 4.35 0.87
C LEU A 99 0.43 2.89 0.88
N MET A 100 -0.83 2.69 0.58
CA MET A 100 -1.42 1.36 0.44
C MET A 100 -0.90 0.66 -0.83
N ASN A 101 -1.05 -0.64 -0.89
CA ASN A 101 -0.92 -1.34 -2.15
C ASN A 101 -2.17 -1.09 -3.01
N GLY A 102 -2.12 -1.48 -4.28
CA GLY A 102 -3.26 -1.29 -5.19
C GLY A 102 -3.12 -0.04 -6.06
N VAL A 103 -4.21 0.33 -6.71
CA VAL A 103 -4.28 1.42 -7.70
C VAL A 103 -5.56 2.26 -7.57
N ASP A 104 -6.41 1.96 -6.60
CA ASP A 104 -7.73 2.58 -6.46
C ASP A 104 -7.94 3.34 -5.15
N SER A 105 -7.02 3.23 -4.17
CA SER A 105 -7.15 3.89 -2.87
C SER A 105 -7.23 5.41 -3.00
N GLU A 106 -6.43 6.02 -3.86
CA GLU A 106 -6.43 7.46 -4.12
C GLU A 106 -7.74 7.93 -4.75
N GLU A 107 -8.29 7.14 -5.70
CA GLU A 107 -9.60 7.43 -6.31
C GLU A 107 -10.72 7.34 -5.27
N VAL A 108 -10.68 6.32 -4.39
CA VAL A 108 -11.66 6.14 -3.31
C VAL A 108 -11.60 7.30 -2.31
N ILE A 109 -10.42 7.70 -1.89
CA ILE A 109 -10.22 8.83 -0.97
C ILE A 109 -10.66 10.13 -1.64
N ALA A 110 -10.22 10.38 -2.87
CA ALA A 110 -10.53 11.61 -3.61
C ALA A 110 -12.03 11.78 -3.88
N ALA A 111 -12.78 10.68 -4.06
CA ALA A 111 -14.23 10.75 -4.22
C ALA A 111 -14.96 11.36 -3.01
N GLU A 112 -14.39 11.24 -1.81
CA GLU A 112 -14.99 11.71 -0.56
C GLU A 112 -14.49 13.10 -0.12
N ILE A 113 -13.20 13.40 -0.35
CA ILE A 113 -12.58 14.65 0.13
C ILE A 113 -12.21 15.63 -0.99
N GLY A 114 -12.30 15.20 -2.24
CA GLY A 114 -11.89 15.96 -3.43
C GLY A 114 -10.45 15.69 -3.86
N ASP A 115 -10.26 15.63 -5.18
CA ASP A 115 -8.98 15.30 -5.84
C ASP A 115 -7.85 16.28 -5.49
N LYS A 116 -8.19 17.54 -5.22
CA LYS A 116 -7.23 18.59 -4.84
C LYS A 116 -6.43 18.29 -3.57
N HIS A 117 -6.94 17.41 -2.70
CA HIS A 117 -6.28 17.03 -1.45
C HIS A 117 -5.31 15.87 -1.63
N VAL A 118 -5.48 15.04 -2.67
CA VAL A 118 -4.72 13.81 -2.82
C VAL A 118 -3.49 14.02 -3.72
N VAL A 119 -2.32 13.61 -3.22
CA VAL A 119 -1.10 13.47 -4.02
C VAL A 119 -0.86 11.98 -4.19
N PRO A 120 -0.86 11.46 -5.44
CA PRO A 120 -0.57 10.05 -5.69
C PRO A 120 0.81 9.66 -5.16
N ALA A 121 0.86 8.48 -4.53
CA ALA A 121 2.08 7.97 -3.96
C ALA A 121 2.10 6.43 -3.94
N LEU A 122 3.28 5.87 -3.83
CA LEU A 122 3.48 4.46 -3.54
C LEU A 122 4.64 4.29 -2.57
N ILE A 123 4.73 3.14 -1.92
CA ILE A 123 5.88 2.78 -1.10
C ILE A 123 6.40 1.39 -1.46
N LYS A 124 7.72 1.20 -1.41
CA LYS A 124 8.40 -0.08 -1.55
C LYS A 124 9.30 -0.28 -0.33
N VAL A 125 8.77 -0.95 0.68
CA VAL A 125 9.47 -1.30 1.90
C VAL A 125 9.44 -2.82 2.09
N ALA A 126 10.62 -3.41 2.29
CA ALA A 126 10.74 -4.79 2.72
C ALA A 126 10.59 -4.81 4.25
N SER A 127 9.38 -5.01 4.74
CA SER A 127 9.09 -5.08 6.16
C SER A 127 8.44 -6.41 6.52
N GLU A 128 8.79 -6.92 7.69
CA GLU A 128 8.21 -8.12 8.27
C GLU A 128 7.50 -7.76 9.57
N ARG A 129 6.29 -8.26 9.73
CA ARG A 129 5.57 -8.16 11.00
C ARG A 129 5.49 -9.52 11.67
N LYS A 130 6.13 -9.65 12.82
CA LYS A 130 6.04 -10.81 13.70
C LYS A 130 5.28 -10.44 14.96
N GLN A 131 4.07 -10.98 15.13
CA GLN A 131 3.17 -10.62 16.24
C GLN A 131 2.84 -9.11 16.22
N ASN A 132 3.24 -8.36 17.27
CA ASN A 132 3.09 -6.91 17.39
C ASN A 132 4.35 -6.12 17.01
N ARG A 133 5.42 -6.80 16.54
CA ARG A 133 6.71 -6.22 16.20
C ARG A 133 6.86 -6.04 14.69
N VAL A 134 7.37 -4.89 14.28
CA VAL A 134 7.69 -4.57 12.88
C VAL A 134 9.20 -4.50 12.72
N TYR A 135 9.72 -5.23 11.73
CA TYR A 135 11.12 -5.19 11.33
C TYR A 135 11.23 -4.68 9.90
N PHE A 136 12.19 -3.83 9.67
CA PHE A 136 12.63 -3.40 8.33
C PHE A 136 14.10 -2.96 8.42
N ASP A 137 14.76 -3.00 7.28
CA ASP A 137 16.09 -2.43 7.10
C ASP A 137 15.97 -1.13 6.30
N PRO A 138 16.21 0.05 6.89
CA PRO A 138 16.11 1.33 6.20
C PRO A 138 17.02 1.41 4.98
N GLU A 139 18.23 0.85 5.03
CA GLU A 139 19.24 0.94 3.96
C GLU A 139 18.82 0.15 2.71
N SER A 140 18.12 -0.96 2.89
CA SER A 140 17.63 -1.79 1.76
C SER A 140 16.26 -1.40 1.24
N THR A 141 15.62 -0.41 1.88
CA THR A 141 14.27 0.07 1.52
C THR A 141 14.35 1.03 0.34
N ILE A 142 13.54 0.81 -0.70
CA ILE A 142 13.45 1.73 -1.85
C ILE A 142 12.75 3.03 -1.43
N GLY A 143 11.74 2.93 -0.56
CA GLY A 143 11.07 4.08 0.05
C GLY A 143 9.81 4.53 -0.66
N ILE A 144 9.51 5.82 -0.52
CA ILE A 144 8.30 6.47 -0.99
C ILE A 144 8.56 7.10 -2.35
N VAL A 145 7.64 6.89 -3.29
CA VAL A 145 7.62 7.59 -4.58
C VAL A 145 6.31 8.35 -4.67
N TYR A 146 6.34 9.62 -5.00
CA TYR A 146 5.17 10.47 -5.09
C TYR A 146 5.30 11.48 -6.23
N GLY A 147 4.19 12.08 -6.63
CA GLY A 147 4.18 13.11 -7.66
C GLY A 147 2.77 13.52 -8.04
N GLU A 148 2.65 14.60 -8.77
CA GLU A 148 1.39 15.03 -9.33
C GLU A 148 0.98 14.20 -10.54
N LYS A 149 -0.33 14.07 -10.77
CA LYS A 149 -0.89 13.33 -11.91
C LYS A 149 -0.45 13.90 -13.27
N ASP A 150 -0.17 15.22 -13.34
CA ASP A 150 0.28 15.90 -14.54
C ASP A 150 1.82 15.99 -14.67
N GLY A 151 2.54 15.36 -13.76
CA GLY A 151 4.00 15.30 -13.74
C GLY A 151 4.72 16.58 -13.33
N LYS A 152 4.00 17.61 -12.87
CA LYS A 152 4.63 18.86 -12.47
C LYS A 152 4.94 18.90 -10.98
N SER A 153 6.12 19.42 -10.63
CA SER A 153 6.42 19.73 -9.24
C SER A 153 5.59 20.92 -8.76
N THR A 154 4.91 20.76 -7.64
CA THR A 154 4.02 21.77 -7.05
C THR A 154 4.52 22.23 -5.68
N GLU A 155 3.84 23.19 -5.07
CA GLU A 155 4.16 23.60 -3.69
C GLU A 155 3.91 22.47 -2.67
N ARG A 156 2.91 21.61 -2.92
CA ARG A 156 2.62 20.47 -2.02
C ARG A 156 3.63 19.34 -2.17
N THR A 157 4.11 19.02 -3.39
CA THR A 157 5.15 18.00 -3.58
C THR A 157 6.50 18.45 -3.00
N ARG A 158 6.86 19.72 -3.15
CA ARG A 158 8.03 20.30 -2.48
C ARG A 158 7.89 20.34 -0.95
N ALA A 159 6.67 20.49 -0.42
CA ALA A 159 6.44 20.41 1.02
C ALA A 159 6.62 18.98 1.54
N ILE A 160 6.22 17.96 0.76
CA ILE A 160 6.50 16.54 1.08
C ILE A 160 8.00 16.28 1.12
N GLU A 161 8.75 16.78 0.13
CA GLU A 161 10.21 16.66 0.10
C GLU A 161 10.86 17.23 1.38
N ARG A 162 10.53 18.48 1.74
CA ARG A 162 11.04 19.12 2.96
C ARG A 162 10.65 18.38 4.24
N LEU A 163 9.47 17.77 4.27
CA LEU A 163 9.04 16.96 5.41
C LEU A 163 9.91 15.73 5.59
N PHE A 164 10.25 15.04 4.50
CA PHE A 164 11.02 13.81 4.56
C PHE A 164 12.54 14.03 4.65
N GLU A 165 13.02 15.21 4.32
CA GLU A 165 14.44 15.55 4.41
C GLU A 165 14.97 15.39 5.84
N GLY A 166 16.09 14.67 5.99
CA GLY A 166 16.76 14.42 7.27
C GLY A 166 16.10 13.36 8.17
N THR A 167 15.05 12.67 7.72
CA THR A 167 14.31 11.68 8.51
C THR A 167 14.86 10.25 8.44
N GLY A 168 15.80 9.99 7.53
CA GLY A 168 16.25 8.62 7.22
C GLY A 168 15.27 7.81 6.37
N LEU A 169 14.10 8.38 6.00
CA LEU A 169 13.22 7.80 5.00
C LEU A 169 13.83 7.97 3.61
N HIS A 170 13.76 6.93 2.79
CA HIS A 170 14.05 7.06 1.38
C HIS A 170 12.81 7.56 0.65
N TYR A 171 12.96 8.53 -0.22
CA TYR A 171 11.85 9.12 -0.98
C TYR A 171 12.35 9.73 -2.28
N ARG A 172 11.46 9.86 -3.26
CA ARG A 172 11.69 10.63 -4.48
C ARG A 172 10.40 11.16 -5.08
N GLU A 173 10.45 12.33 -5.65
CA GLU A 173 9.42 12.85 -6.57
C GLU A 173 9.59 12.23 -7.96
N THR A 174 8.50 12.05 -8.71
CA THR A 174 8.52 11.57 -10.10
C THR A 174 7.45 12.31 -10.92
N ASP A 175 7.72 12.49 -12.20
CA ASP A 175 6.80 13.07 -13.19
C ASP A 175 5.86 12.01 -13.83
N VAL A 176 6.05 10.72 -13.50
CA VAL A 176 5.29 9.59 -14.05
C VAL A 176 4.66 8.71 -12.97
N ILE A 177 4.16 9.31 -11.90
CA ILE A 177 3.70 8.60 -10.70
C ILE A 177 2.64 7.52 -10.99
N LEU A 178 1.69 7.78 -11.89
CA LEU A 178 0.67 6.78 -12.22
C LEU A 178 1.30 5.54 -12.89
N SER A 179 2.28 5.75 -13.77
CA SER A 179 3.03 4.65 -14.39
C SER A 179 3.79 3.81 -13.34
N GLU A 180 4.39 4.48 -12.35
CA GLU A 180 5.09 3.84 -11.23
C GLU A 180 4.16 3.00 -10.35
N ILE A 181 2.99 3.54 -10.00
CA ILE A 181 1.96 2.85 -9.19
C ILE A 181 1.48 1.59 -9.96
N TRP A 182 1.11 1.74 -11.23
CA TRP A 182 0.63 0.63 -12.05
C TRP A 182 1.71 -0.40 -12.37
N SER A 183 2.97 0.02 -12.53
CA SER A 183 4.11 -0.89 -12.68
C SER A 183 4.31 -1.75 -11.43
N LYS A 184 4.26 -1.15 -10.24
CA LYS A 184 4.30 -1.90 -8.97
C LYS A 184 3.10 -2.84 -8.84
N PHE A 185 1.90 -2.38 -9.18
CA PHE A 185 0.68 -3.19 -9.13
C PHE A 185 0.76 -4.38 -10.08
N ARG A 186 1.28 -4.18 -11.29
CA ARG A 186 1.53 -5.23 -12.28
C ARG A 186 2.45 -6.33 -11.76
N LEU A 187 3.52 -5.94 -11.04
CA LEU A 187 4.39 -6.90 -10.37
C LEU A 187 3.66 -7.67 -9.27
N ASN A 188 2.85 -6.99 -8.47
CA ASN A 188 2.09 -7.63 -7.41
C ASN A 188 1.09 -8.63 -7.97
N VAL A 189 0.26 -8.25 -8.95
CA VAL A 189 -0.71 -9.14 -9.58
C VAL A 189 -0.01 -10.33 -10.24
N GLY A 190 1.02 -10.08 -11.04
CA GLY A 190 1.70 -11.14 -11.78
C GLY A 190 2.56 -12.08 -10.93
N ASN A 191 3.09 -11.60 -9.80
CA ASN A 191 4.00 -12.40 -8.98
C ASN A 191 3.36 -12.93 -7.69
N ASN A 192 2.47 -12.18 -7.04
CA ASN A 192 1.90 -12.65 -5.76
C ASN A 192 0.77 -13.66 -5.96
N LEU A 193 -0.08 -13.47 -6.98
CA LEU A 193 -1.31 -14.24 -7.10
C LEU A 193 -1.10 -15.68 -7.55
N PRO A 194 -0.33 -15.98 -8.63
CA PRO A 194 -0.06 -17.39 -8.99
C PRO A 194 0.70 -18.12 -7.90
N GLN A 195 1.63 -17.43 -7.21
CA GLN A 195 2.35 -18.00 -6.08
C GLN A 195 1.41 -18.38 -4.94
N ALA A 196 0.43 -17.52 -4.63
CA ALA A 196 -0.53 -17.75 -3.56
C ALA A 196 -1.43 -18.96 -3.86
N MET A 197 -1.90 -19.09 -5.10
CA MET A 197 -2.73 -20.24 -5.52
C MET A 197 -1.99 -21.57 -5.42
N LEU A 198 -0.69 -21.60 -5.69
CA LEU A 198 0.11 -22.82 -5.78
C LEU A 198 0.88 -23.14 -4.49
N GLY A 199 1.02 -22.17 -3.57
CA GLY A 199 1.81 -22.37 -2.34
C GLY A 199 3.33 -22.45 -2.59
N VAL A 200 3.85 -21.87 -3.69
CA VAL A 200 5.23 -22.06 -4.15
C VAL A 200 6.06 -20.79 -4.08
N GLY A 201 7.39 -20.93 -4.15
CA GLY A 201 8.31 -19.80 -4.23
C GLY A 201 8.33 -19.15 -5.63
N VAL A 202 8.81 -17.91 -5.69
CA VAL A 202 8.85 -17.09 -6.92
C VAL A 202 9.68 -17.69 -8.06
N GLY A 203 10.63 -18.57 -7.76
CA GLY A 203 11.43 -19.26 -8.78
C GLY A 203 10.63 -20.10 -9.78
N THR A 204 9.42 -20.50 -9.40
CA THR A 204 8.55 -21.35 -10.25
C THR A 204 8.18 -20.68 -11.58
N TYR A 205 8.18 -19.34 -11.66
CA TYR A 205 7.91 -18.63 -12.92
C TYR A 205 8.94 -18.90 -14.02
N GLY A 206 10.19 -19.19 -13.65
CA GLY A 206 11.23 -19.60 -14.60
C GLY A 206 11.30 -21.10 -14.84
N ASP A 207 10.72 -21.90 -13.93
CA ASP A 207 10.82 -23.35 -13.93
C ASP A 207 9.57 -24.04 -14.55
N SER A 208 8.46 -23.29 -14.80
CA SER A 208 7.20 -23.83 -15.33
C SER A 208 6.54 -22.89 -16.35
N GLU A 209 6.39 -23.38 -17.57
CA GLU A 209 5.65 -22.67 -18.63
C GLU A 209 4.17 -22.43 -18.28
N HIS A 210 3.56 -23.35 -17.53
CA HIS A 210 2.17 -23.23 -17.11
C HIS A 210 1.96 -22.11 -16.08
N VAL A 211 2.88 -21.97 -15.11
CA VAL A 211 2.86 -20.87 -14.15
C VAL A 211 3.14 -19.53 -14.84
N ALA A 212 4.06 -19.52 -15.80
CA ALA A 212 4.33 -18.36 -16.63
C ALA A 212 3.08 -17.94 -17.44
N ALA A 213 2.35 -18.89 -18.03
CA ALA A 213 1.11 -18.63 -18.77
C ALA A 213 -0.01 -18.04 -17.88
N ILE A 214 -0.19 -18.54 -16.66
CA ILE A 214 -1.14 -17.95 -15.68
C ILE A 214 -0.75 -16.49 -15.39
N ARG A 215 0.51 -16.24 -15.09
CA ARG A 215 1.04 -14.90 -14.84
C ARG A 215 0.78 -13.97 -16.04
N GLU A 216 1.07 -14.44 -17.25
CA GLU A 216 0.88 -13.67 -18.48
C GLU A 216 -0.60 -13.30 -18.69
N GLY A 217 -1.53 -14.23 -18.46
CA GLY A 217 -2.97 -13.99 -18.55
C GLY A 217 -3.44 -12.89 -17.60
N LEU A 218 -3.05 -12.97 -16.33
CA LEU A 218 -3.36 -11.95 -15.30
C LEU A 218 -2.84 -10.56 -15.69
N VAL A 219 -1.58 -10.51 -16.13
CA VAL A 219 -0.90 -9.26 -16.49
C VAL A 219 -1.49 -8.65 -17.75
N LYS A 220 -1.86 -9.47 -18.75
CA LYS A 220 -2.47 -8.99 -20.01
C LYS A 220 -3.79 -8.26 -19.76
N GLU A 221 -4.61 -8.76 -18.85
CA GLU A 221 -5.88 -8.09 -18.46
C GLU A 221 -5.60 -6.76 -17.77
N LEU A 222 -4.63 -6.73 -16.83
CA LEU A 222 -4.19 -5.50 -16.17
C LEU A 222 -3.66 -4.48 -17.19
N ASP A 223 -2.78 -4.88 -18.10
CA ASP A 223 -2.20 -4.01 -19.12
C ASP A 223 -3.28 -3.41 -20.04
N ALA A 224 -4.34 -4.19 -20.36
CA ALA A 224 -5.47 -3.70 -21.14
C ALA A 224 -6.26 -2.63 -20.38
N ILE A 225 -6.49 -2.82 -19.08
CA ILE A 225 -7.18 -1.85 -18.22
C ILE A 225 -6.35 -0.57 -18.08
N ALA A 226 -5.04 -0.68 -17.81
CA ALA A 226 -4.13 0.46 -17.70
C ALA A 226 -4.14 1.30 -18.98
N LYS A 227 -4.04 0.64 -20.14
CA LYS A 227 -4.11 1.29 -21.44
C LYS A 227 -5.45 2.01 -21.66
N ALA A 228 -6.57 1.40 -21.29
CA ALA A 228 -7.88 2.03 -21.40
C ALA A 228 -8.06 3.24 -20.47
N LYS A 229 -7.36 3.25 -19.33
CA LYS A 229 -7.26 4.41 -18.42
C LYS A 229 -6.24 5.46 -18.88
N GLY A 230 -5.58 5.29 -20.02
CA GLY A 230 -4.57 6.20 -20.55
C GLY A 230 -3.22 6.15 -19.80
N ILE A 231 -2.92 5.07 -19.10
CA ILE A 231 -1.70 4.90 -18.30
C ILE A 231 -0.69 4.07 -19.08
N ASP A 232 0.47 4.65 -19.35
CA ASP A 232 1.61 3.98 -19.98
C ASP A 232 2.57 3.45 -18.91
N ILE A 233 2.44 2.16 -18.59
CA ILE A 233 3.27 1.49 -17.59
C ILE A 233 4.76 1.45 -17.98
N SER A 234 5.10 1.58 -19.27
CA SER A 234 6.48 1.51 -19.76
C SER A 234 7.33 2.73 -19.37
N LEU A 235 6.69 3.83 -18.96
CA LEU A 235 7.36 5.03 -18.48
C LEU A 235 7.92 4.90 -17.06
N ALA A 236 7.49 3.88 -16.30
CA ALA A 236 7.98 3.66 -14.95
C ALA A 236 9.49 3.34 -14.95
N ASP A 237 10.21 3.85 -13.95
CA ASP A 237 11.63 3.59 -13.80
C ASP A 237 11.91 2.09 -13.58
N PRO A 238 12.65 1.43 -14.49
CA PRO A 238 12.98 0.02 -14.34
C PRO A 238 13.81 -0.30 -13.09
N SER A 239 14.59 0.66 -12.58
CA SER A 239 15.39 0.50 -11.37
C SER A 239 14.51 0.38 -10.14
N SER A 240 13.34 1.02 -10.16
CA SER A 240 12.34 0.95 -9.10
C SER A 240 11.74 -0.45 -8.93
N THR A 241 11.91 -1.33 -9.92
CA THR A 241 11.43 -2.72 -9.90
C THR A 241 12.54 -3.75 -9.72
N ARG A 242 13.80 -3.35 -9.82
CA ARG A 242 14.96 -4.19 -9.55
C ARG A 242 15.11 -4.35 -8.03
N GLY A 243 14.37 -5.29 -7.47
CA GLY A 243 14.61 -5.75 -6.10
C GLY A 243 15.97 -6.42 -5.96
N SER A 244 16.49 -6.49 -4.73
CA SER A 244 17.58 -7.39 -4.31
C SER A 244 17.39 -8.79 -4.91
N LYS A 245 18.45 -9.56 -5.07
CA LYS A 245 18.39 -10.97 -5.53
C LYS A 245 17.23 -11.69 -4.86
N VAL A 246 16.14 -11.87 -5.60
CA VAL A 246 14.99 -12.60 -5.09
C VAL A 246 15.34 -14.07 -5.07
N PHE A 247 15.44 -14.65 -3.88
CA PHE A 247 15.69 -16.08 -3.75
C PHE A 247 14.49 -16.86 -4.35
N LYS A 248 14.76 -17.96 -5.07
CA LYS A 248 13.72 -18.81 -5.69
C LYS A 248 12.60 -19.22 -4.71
N ARG A 249 12.90 -19.33 -3.42
CA ARG A 249 11.95 -19.67 -2.34
C ARG A 249 11.22 -18.48 -1.73
N ALA A 250 11.46 -17.25 -2.21
CA ALA A 250 10.80 -16.07 -1.66
C ALA A 250 9.26 -16.18 -1.80
N ARG A 251 8.57 -15.78 -0.74
CA ARG A 251 7.11 -15.82 -0.61
C ARG A 251 6.61 -14.40 -0.39
N TYR A 252 5.73 -13.95 -1.26
CA TYR A 252 5.17 -12.59 -1.16
C TYR A 252 3.97 -12.53 -0.23
N SER A 253 3.51 -11.31 0.04
CA SER A 253 2.52 -11.00 1.08
C SER A 253 1.24 -11.83 1.00
N THR A 254 0.66 -12.03 -0.20
CA THR A 254 -0.57 -12.81 -0.37
C THR A 254 -0.40 -14.25 0.09
N LEU A 255 0.71 -14.90 -0.29
CA LEU A 255 1.01 -16.26 0.16
C LEU A 255 1.33 -16.29 1.66
N GLN A 256 2.07 -15.30 2.17
CA GLN A 256 2.35 -15.19 3.61
C GLN A 256 1.07 -15.03 4.45
N ASP A 257 0.07 -14.29 3.94
CA ASP A 257 -1.22 -14.16 4.60
C ASP A 257 -1.98 -15.50 4.61
N LEU A 258 -2.03 -16.24 3.49
CA LEU A 258 -2.66 -17.56 3.43
C LEU A 258 -1.97 -18.58 4.35
N ASP A 259 -0.62 -18.63 4.36
CA ASP A 259 0.15 -19.51 5.24
C ASP A 259 -0.12 -19.25 6.73
N ALA A 260 -0.33 -17.99 7.06
CA ALA A 260 -0.64 -17.55 8.42
C ALA A 260 -2.15 -17.58 8.73
N LYS A 261 -2.97 -18.16 7.84
CA LYS A 261 -4.43 -18.24 7.94
C LYS A 261 -5.07 -16.85 8.14
N ARG A 262 -4.55 -15.83 7.48
CA ARG A 262 -5.14 -14.50 7.45
C ARG A 262 -5.84 -14.27 6.11
N HIS A 263 -6.85 -13.42 6.12
CA HIS A 263 -7.44 -12.92 4.89
C HIS A 263 -6.42 -12.07 4.13
N THR A 264 -6.39 -12.27 2.81
CA THR A 264 -5.48 -11.61 1.90
C THR A 264 -6.03 -10.24 1.46
N GLU A 265 -5.30 -9.53 0.62
CA GLU A 265 -5.77 -8.31 -0.03
C GLU A 265 -6.26 -8.59 -1.47
N ILE A 266 -6.85 -9.76 -1.73
CA ILE A 266 -7.30 -10.14 -3.10
C ILE A 266 -8.37 -9.19 -3.66
N ASP A 267 -9.19 -8.58 -2.80
CA ASP A 267 -10.19 -7.56 -3.19
C ASP A 267 -9.55 -6.31 -3.77
N MET A 268 -8.34 -5.96 -3.29
CA MET A 268 -7.53 -4.87 -3.81
C MET A 268 -6.81 -5.26 -5.11
N PHE A 269 -6.39 -6.53 -5.25
CA PHE A 269 -5.70 -7.00 -6.46
C PHE A 269 -6.70 -7.34 -7.57
N SER A 270 -7.09 -8.59 -7.67
CA SER A 270 -8.02 -9.03 -8.72
C SER A 270 -9.39 -8.39 -8.59
N GLY A 271 -9.89 -8.16 -7.36
CA GLY A 271 -11.18 -7.49 -7.15
C GLY A 271 -11.23 -6.09 -7.76
N ALA A 272 -10.18 -5.29 -7.64
CA ALA A 272 -10.09 -3.98 -8.29
C ALA A 272 -10.09 -4.09 -9.82
N LEU A 273 -9.30 -5.01 -10.38
CA LEU A 273 -9.25 -5.24 -11.84
C LEU A 273 -10.60 -5.70 -12.40
N ILE A 274 -11.30 -6.58 -11.68
CA ILE A 274 -12.65 -7.03 -12.07
C ILE A 274 -13.63 -5.84 -12.10
N ARG A 275 -13.61 -4.98 -11.08
CA ARG A 275 -14.46 -3.77 -11.03
C ARG A 275 -14.16 -2.83 -12.19
N MET A 276 -12.87 -2.51 -12.41
CA MET A 276 -12.44 -1.64 -13.51
C MET A 276 -12.73 -2.26 -14.88
N GLY A 277 -12.49 -3.56 -15.05
CA GLY A 277 -12.83 -4.29 -16.28
C GLY A 277 -14.31 -4.19 -16.62
N LYS A 278 -15.20 -4.38 -15.64
CA LYS A 278 -16.65 -4.20 -15.83
C LYS A 278 -17.03 -2.78 -16.25
N GLN A 279 -16.42 -1.77 -15.62
CA GLN A 279 -16.67 -0.36 -15.95
C GLN A 279 -16.19 0.01 -17.37
N LEU A 280 -15.08 -0.59 -17.82
CA LEU A 280 -14.46 -0.31 -19.11
C LEU A 280 -14.88 -1.26 -20.24
N GLY A 281 -15.72 -2.27 -19.93
CA GLY A 281 -16.10 -3.31 -20.89
C GLY A 281 -14.94 -4.26 -21.27
N ILE A 282 -13.93 -4.43 -20.42
CA ILE A 282 -12.77 -5.29 -20.62
C ILE A 282 -12.96 -6.59 -19.84
N PRO A 283 -13.02 -7.76 -20.50
CA PRO A 283 -13.10 -9.04 -19.78
C PRO A 283 -11.86 -9.33 -18.94
N THR A 284 -12.09 -9.92 -17.75
CA THR A 284 -11.02 -10.24 -16.78
C THR A 284 -11.09 -11.69 -16.28
N PRO A 285 -11.19 -12.71 -17.18
CA PRO A 285 -11.42 -14.09 -16.77
C PRO A 285 -10.30 -14.68 -15.91
N TYR A 286 -9.03 -14.33 -16.14
CA TYR A 286 -7.93 -14.78 -15.29
C TYR A 286 -8.00 -14.19 -13.89
N ASN A 287 -8.32 -12.90 -13.77
CA ASN A 287 -8.48 -12.24 -12.48
C ASN A 287 -9.74 -12.73 -11.76
N GLU A 288 -10.85 -12.97 -12.46
CA GLU A 288 -12.07 -13.56 -11.87
C GLU A 288 -11.80 -14.95 -11.31
N PHE A 289 -11.17 -15.83 -12.09
CA PHE A 289 -10.80 -17.16 -11.62
C PHE A 289 -9.87 -17.09 -10.40
N THR A 290 -8.83 -16.25 -10.47
CA THR A 290 -7.85 -16.09 -9.37
C THR A 290 -8.50 -15.54 -8.11
N PHE A 291 -9.40 -14.57 -8.26
CA PHE A 291 -10.17 -14.01 -7.14
C PHE A 291 -10.94 -15.11 -6.39
N HIS A 292 -11.72 -15.92 -7.10
CA HIS A 292 -12.51 -16.97 -6.50
C HIS A 292 -11.63 -18.10 -5.92
N MET A 293 -10.52 -18.44 -6.56
CA MET A 293 -9.58 -19.43 -6.02
C MET A 293 -8.98 -18.97 -4.68
N ILE A 294 -8.54 -17.72 -4.58
CA ILE A 294 -7.96 -17.20 -3.33
C ILE A 294 -9.05 -17.04 -2.25
N LYS A 295 -10.26 -16.59 -2.60
CA LYS A 295 -11.38 -16.55 -1.67
C LYS A 295 -11.72 -17.93 -1.12
N ALA A 296 -11.76 -18.96 -1.97
CA ALA A 296 -11.98 -20.34 -1.52
C ALA A 296 -10.84 -20.86 -0.60
N LEU A 297 -9.59 -20.44 -0.84
CA LEU A 297 -8.48 -20.74 0.07
C LEU A 297 -8.62 -20.02 1.42
N GLU A 298 -9.13 -18.80 1.45
CA GLU A 298 -9.46 -18.08 2.68
C GLU A 298 -10.57 -18.82 3.45
N GLU A 299 -11.67 -19.19 2.79
CA GLU A 299 -12.78 -19.97 3.38
C GLU A 299 -12.31 -21.32 3.92
N LYS A 300 -11.40 -22.00 3.21
CA LYS A 300 -10.77 -23.24 3.71
C LYS A 300 -9.97 -23.00 4.99
N ASN A 301 -9.19 -21.90 5.03
CA ASN A 301 -8.41 -21.54 6.21
C ASN A 301 -9.29 -21.16 7.40
N ASP A 302 -10.48 -20.60 7.16
CA ASP A 302 -11.50 -20.29 8.17
C ASP A 302 -12.22 -21.53 8.69
N GLY A 303 -11.99 -22.71 8.07
CA GLY A 303 -12.62 -23.98 8.49
C GLY A 303 -14.03 -24.19 7.95
N ASN A 304 -14.43 -23.48 6.89
CA ASN A 304 -15.77 -23.60 6.30
C ASN A 304 -15.99 -24.95 5.56
N PHE A 305 -14.93 -25.73 5.36
CA PHE A 305 -14.99 -27.05 4.72
C PHE A 305 -14.61 -28.15 5.72
N GLU A 306 -15.61 -28.81 6.32
CA GLU A 306 -15.42 -29.86 7.36
C GLU A 306 -15.08 -31.23 6.79
N TYR A 307 -15.08 -31.42 5.47
CA TYR A 307 -14.94 -32.71 4.78
C TYR A 307 -13.62 -32.83 4.00
N SER A 308 -12.58 -32.15 4.45
CA SER A 308 -11.23 -32.24 3.86
C SER A 308 -10.30 -33.13 4.64
#